data_3a9e2bc9fbbe90b16c5749bd00f7d1ef
#
_entry.id   3a9e2bc9fbbe90b16c5749bd00f7d1ef
#
_cell.length_a   1.000
_cell.length_b   1.000
_cell.length_c   1.000
_cell.angle_alpha   90.00
_cell.angle_beta   90.00
_cell.angle_gamma   90.00
#
_symmetry.space_group_name_H-M   'P 1'
#
loop_
_entity.id
_entity.type
_entity.pdbx_description
1 polymer ?
#
loop_
_entity_poly.entity_id
_entity_poly.type
_entity_poly.pdbx_seq_one_letter_code
_entity_poly.pdbx_strand_id
1 'polypeptide(L)'
;MRRTSARRALLATTALGLALTSAPAVAATQGAPGTNAPIRVTLTVQGPDGLLFKGKVRTQGHEVTTATGGTHPCDGTNAGASPSAVPTPTAALDDAARTRHFTWDGAWYASFDDYSVDTVKNVSGGGIAYWNISVNGTSTPVGGCQFKLNPGDKVAFTWTAF
;
A
#
# COMPACT_ATOMS: atom_id res chain seq x y z
N MET A 1 -10.04 -85.86 -39.16
CA MET A 1 -10.55 -84.68 -39.85
C MET A 1 -11.62 -84.02 -39.00
N ARG A 2 -11.32 -82.97 -38.24
CA ARG A 2 -12.28 -82.04 -37.68
C ARG A 2 -11.56 -80.69 -37.46
N ARG A 3 -11.99 -79.67 -38.23
CA ARG A 3 -11.54 -78.28 -38.11
C ARG A 3 -12.30 -77.59 -36.98
N THR A 4 -11.57 -77.06 -36.00
CA THR A 4 -12.13 -76.16 -34.96
C THR A 4 -11.77 -74.73 -35.26
N SER A 5 -12.82 -73.95 -35.53
CA SER A 5 -12.73 -72.49 -35.80
C SER A 5 -12.62 -71.72 -34.48
N ALA A 6 -11.53 -70.98 -34.32
CA ALA A 6 -11.36 -70.07 -33.20
C ALA A 6 -12.08 -68.73 -33.48
N ARG A 7 -13.04 -68.39 -32.66
CA ARG A 7 -13.68 -67.04 -32.67
C ARG A 7 -12.82 -66.07 -31.89
N ARG A 8 -12.33 -65.03 -32.55
CA ARG A 8 -11.65 -63.88 -31.92
C ARG A 8 -12.74 -62.94 -31.39
N ALA A 9 -12.76 -62.72 -30.07
CA ALA A 9 -13.53 -61.65 -29.41
C ALA A 9 -12.71 -60.34 -29.45
N LEU A 10 -13.26 -59.28 -30.06
CA LEU A 10 -12.72 -57.94 -29.95
C LEU A 10 -13.26 -57.33 -28.63
N LEU A 11 -12.37 -56.97 -27.75
CA LEU A 11 -12.64 -56.11 -26.58
C LEU A 11 -12.43 -54.68 -27.02
N ALA A 12 -13.53 -53.91 -27.10
CA ALA A 12 -13.46 -52.44 -27.29
C ALA A 12 -13.27 -51.79 -25.89
N THR A 13 -12.09 -51.20 -25.68
CA THR A 13 -11.81 -50.38 -24.52
C THR A 13 -12.20 -48.95 -24.83
N THR A 14 -13.28 -48.47 -24.23
CA THR A 14 -13.66 -47.03 -24.22
C THR A 14 -12.79 -46.28 -23.18
N ALA A 15 -11.86 -45.46 -23.64
CA ALA A 15 -11.10 -44.54 -22.80
C ALA A 15 -11.96 -43.30 -22.52
N LEU A 16 -12.36 -43.14 -21.24
CA LEU A 16 -13.05 -41.95 -20.75
C LEU A 16 -11.98 -40.86 -20.49
N GLY A 17 -11.84 -39.91 -21.40
CA GLY A 17 -10.95 -38.76 -21.26
C GLY A 17 -11.51 -37.77 -20.25
N LEU A 18 -10.91 -37.65 -19.05
CA LEU A 18 -11.13 -36.50 -18.15
C LEU A 18 -10.44 -35.27 -18.74
N ALA A 19 -11.22 -34.32 -19.25
CA ALA A 19 -10.72 -32.98 -19.57
C ALA A 19 -10.53 -32.17 -18.28
N LEU A 20 -9.31 -32.04 -17.83
CA LEU A 20 -8.92 -31.10 -16.76
C LEU A 20 -8.92 -29.69 -17.35
N THR A 21 -9.98 -28.92 -17.09
CA THR A 21 -10.00 -27.49 -17.36
C THR A 21 -9.13 -26.78 -16.32
N SER A 22 -7.91 -26.46 -16.67
CA SER A 22 -7.04 -25.56 -15.88
C SER A 22 -7.60 -24.14 -16.01
N ALA A 23 -8.22 -23.62 -14.94
CA ALA A 23 -8.54 -22.21 -14.82
C ALA A 23 -7.23 -21.41 -14.78
N PRO A 24 -7.08 -20.31 -15.54
CA PRO A 24 -5.91 -19.46 -15.43
C PRO A 24 -5.88 -18.85 -14.04
N ALA A 25 -4.87 -19.17 -13.24
CA ALA A 25 -4.56 -18.45 -12.02
C ALA A 25 -4.20 -17.01 -12.43
N VAL A 26 -5.03 -16.05 -12.06
CA VAL A 26 -4.71 -14.63 -12.20
C VAL A 26 -3.61 -14.35 -11.19
N ALA A 27 -2.36 -14.39 -11.64
CA ALA A 27 -1.22 -13.96 -10.85
C ALA A 27 -1.43 -12.47 -10.52
N ALA A 28 -1.61 -12.15 -9.23
CA ALA A 28 -1.58 -10.77 -8.79
C ALA A 28 -0.19 -10.23 -9.15
N THR A 29 -0.15 -9.30 -10.11
CA THR A 29 1.07 -8.62 -10.52
C THR A 29 1.56 -7.80 -9.32
N GLN A 30 2.51 -8.35 -8.57
CA GLN A 30 3.27 -7.57 -7.60
C GLN A 30 4.14 -6.63 -8.44
N GLY A 31 3.90 -5.32 -8.32
CA GLY A 31 4.69 -4.32 -9.04
C GLY A 31 6.18 -4.52 -8.75
N ALA A 32 6.99 -4.43 -9.80
CA ALA A 32 8.44 -4.53 -9.68
C ALA A 32 8.96 -3.48 -8.69
N PRO A 33 10.04 -3.78 -7.91
CA PRO A 33 10.65 -2.80 -7.00
C PRO A 33 11.05 -1.53 -7.76
N GLY A 34 10.53 -0.37 -7.35
CA GLY A 34 10.83 0.93 -7.97
C GLY A 34 9.78 1.44 -8.96
N THR A 35 8.65 0.79 -9.12
CA THR A 35 7.53 1.34 -9.89
C THR A 35 6.52 2.02 -8.96
N ASN A 36 5.92 3.13 -9.43
CA ASN A 36 4.83 3.81 -8.71
C ASN A 36 3.49 3.06 -8.88
N ALA A 37 3.52 1.73 -8.93
CA ALA A 37 2.32 0.93 -8.96
C ALA A 37 1.58 1.01 -7.61
N PRO A 38 0.25 1.13 -7.61
CA PRO A 38 -0.52 1.19 -6.37
C PRO A 38 -0.34 -0.08 -5.54
N ILE A 39 0.03 0.08 -4.29
CA ILE A 39 0.18 -0.99 -3.30
C ILE A 39 -0.93 -0.97 -2.26
N ARG A 40 -1.05 -2.03 -1.47
CA ARG A 40 -1.93 -2.06 -0.29
C ARG A 40 -1.08 -2.08 0.98
N VAL A 41 -1.39 -1.17 1.89
CA VAL A 41 -0.78 -1.07 3.23
C VAL A 41 -1.86 -1.10 4.30
N THR A 42 -1.49 -1.30 5.56
CA THR A 42 -2.38 -1.07 6.69
C THR A 42 -1.98 0.24 7.35
N LEU A 43 -2.88 1.22 7.36
CA LEU A 43 -2.67 2.50 8.03
C LEU A 43 -3.36 2.52 9.39
N THR A 44 -2.65 3.01 10.40
CA THR A 44 -3.16 3.30 11.74
C THR A 44 -2.88 4.77 12.06
N VAL A 45 -3.86 5.49 12.60
CA VAL A 45 -3.69 6.83 13.17
C VAL A 45 -4.10 6.76 14.63
N GLN A 46 -3.13 6.96 15.52
CA GLN A 46 -3.31 6.89 16.98
C GLN A 46 -3.20 8.29 17.56
N GLY A 47 -4.32 8.81 18.05
CA GLY A 47 -4.38 10.09 18.77
C GLY A 47 -4.09 9.94 20.27
N PRO A 48 -4.08 11.06 21.02
CA PRO A 48 -3.84 11.05 22.46
C PRO A 48 -4.92 10.26 23.23
N ASP A 49 -6.16 10.35 22.81
CA ASP A 49 -7.30 9.74 23.50
C ASP A 49 -7.70 8.38 22.91
N GLY A 50 -6.95 7.86 21.95
CA GLY A 50 -7.24 6.56 21.36
C GLY A 50 -7.08 6.51 19.83
N LEU A 51 -7.60 5.43 19.27
CA LEU A 51 -7.52 5.13 17.85
C LEU A 51 -8.44 6.07 17.04
N LEU A 52 -7.86 6.86 16.14
CA LEU A 52 -8.60 7.75 15.24
C LEU A 52 -8.96 7.05 13.92
N PHE A 53 -8.06 6.20 13.41
CA PHE A 53 -8.28 5.43 12.20
C PHE A 53 -7.44 4.16 12.18
N LYS A 54 -8.00 3.08 11.62
CA LYS A 54 -7.26 1.88 11.24
C LYS A 54 -7.93 1.21 10.06
N GLY A 55 -7.18 0.95 8.99
CA GLY A 55 -7.72 0.29 7.82
C GLY A 55 -6.68 -0.06 6.78
N LYS A 56 -7.10 -0.89 5.81
CA LYS A 56 -6.31 -1.13 4.60
C LYS A 56 -6.51 0.04 3.65
N VAL A 57 -5.41 0.55 3.11
CA VAL A 57 -5.37 1.67 2.17
C VAL A 57 -4.66 1.19 0.90
N ARG A 58 -5.19 1.60 -0.25
CA ARG A 58 -4.49 1.48 -1.52
C ARG A 58 -3.84 2.82 -1.81
N THR A 59 -2.54 2.82 -2.04
CA THR A 59 -1.74 4.04 -2.19
C THR A 59 -0.67 3.89 -3.25
N GLN A 60 -0.28 5.00 -3.83
CA GLN A 60 0.87 5.20 -4.71
C GLN A 60 1.47 6.57 -4.41
N GLY A 61 2.68 6.87 -4.88
CA GLY A 61 3.24 8.21 -4.79
C GLY A 61 2.46 9.18 -5.69
N HIS A 62 2.10 10.35 -5.16
CA HIS A 62 1.36 11.38 -5.88
C HIS A 62 1.58 12.76 -5.27
N GLU A 63 1.09 13.79 -5.96
CA GLU A 63 1.00 15.12 -5.38
C GLU A 63 -0.06 15.15 -4.27
N VAL A 64 0.31 15.73 -3.14
CA VAL A 64 -0.54 15.93 -1.98
C VAL A 64 -0.80 17.42 -1.83
N THR A 65 -2.03 17.77 -1.46
CA THR A 65 -2.44 19.16 -1.20
C THR A 65 -2.97 19.28 0.22
N THR A 66 -2.37 20.19 0.99
CA THR A 66 -2.86 20.56 2.33
C THR A 66 -3.27 22.03 2.35
N ALA A 67 -4.10 22.41 3.32
CA ALA A 67 -4.54 23.81 3.45
C ALA A 67 -3.38 24.73 3.84
N THR A 68 -2.50 24.27 4.71
CA THR A 68 -1.36 25.05 5.22
C THR A 68 -0.12 24.93 4.34
N GLY A 69 0.18 23.74 3.80
CA GLY A 69 1.43 23.47 3.09
C GLY A 69 1.36 23.61 1.57
N GLY A 70 0.15 23.75 0.98
CA GLY A 70 -0.02 23.81 -0.48
C GLY A 70 0.09 22.43 -1.15
N THR A 71 0.48 22.42 -2.44
CA THR A 71 0.57 21.20 -3.27
C THR A 71 2.02 20.85 -3.57
N HIS A 72 2.45 19.65 -3.18
CA HIS A 72 3.82 19.18 -3.40
C HIS A 72 3.85 17.66 -3.67
N PRO A 73 4.87 17.17 -4.40
CA PRO A 73 5.09 15.74 -4.59
C PRO A 73 5.31 15.01 -3.25
N CYS A 74 4.59 13.92 -3.04
CA CYS A 74 4.76 13.04 -1.91
C CYS A 74 4.93 11.61 -2.43
N ASP A 75 6.02 11.38 -3.15
CA ASP A 75 6.20 10.22 -4.02
C ASP A 75 7.59 9.59 -3.93
N GLY A 76 8.40 9.99 -2.94
CA GLY A 76 9.73 9.43 -2.71
C GLY A 76 10.79 9.85 -3.72
N THR A 77 10.50 10.79 -4.63
CA THR A 77 11.52 11.31 -5.58
C THR A 77 12.51 12.27 -4.93
N ASN A 78 12.16 12.84 -3.76
CA ASN A 78 13.05 13.67 -2.94
C ASN A 78 13.71 14.78 -3.76
N ALA A 79 12.87 15.68 -4.33
CA ALA A 79 13.31 16.76 -5.23
C ALA A 79 14.18 16.25 -6.40
N GLY A 80 13.93 15.05 -6.89
CA GLY A 80 14.66 14.44 -8.00
C GLY A 80 15.90 13.62 -7.61
N ALA A 81 16.19 13.47 -6.31
CA ALA A 81 17.27 12.60 -5.85
C ALA A 81 17.01 11.10 -6.14
N SER A 82 15.76 10.71 -6.26
CA SER A 82 15.35 9.37 -6.69
C SER A 82 14.71 9.42 -8.08
N PRO A 83 15.05 8.49 -8.99
CA PRO A 83 14.62 8.57 -10.38
C PRO A 83 13.16 8.18 -10.62
N SER A 84 12.49 7.60 -9.65
CA SER A 84 11.15 7.04 -9.82
C SER A 84 10.27 7.30 -8.59
N ALA A 85 9.04 7.72 -8.86
CA ALA A 85 8.02 7.83 -7.85
C ALA A 85 7.72 6.46 -7.21
N VAL A 86 7.41 6.46 -5.91
CA VAL A 86 7.08 5.28 -5.11
C VAL A 86 6.00 5.62 -4.09
N PRO A 87 5.21 4.65 -3.60
CA PRO A 87 4.27 4.88 -2.51
C PRO A 87 4.98 5.30 -1.22
N THR A 88 4.38 6.26 -0.48
CA THR A 88 4.96 6.85 0.74
C THR A 88 3.94 6.89 1.89
N PRO A 89 4.38 6.99 3.16
CA PRO A 89 3.49 7.11 4.32
C PRO A 89 2.49 8.27 4.25
N THR A 90 2.95 9.48 3.89
CA THR A 90 2.07 10.65 3.82
C THR A 90 1.10 10.55 2.64
N ALA A 91 1.51 10.00 1.49
CA ALA A 91 0.59 9.67 0.40
C ALA A 91 -0.49 8.66 0.86
N ALA A 92 -0.12 7.67 1.69
CA ALA A 92 -1.09 6.73 2.24
C ALA A 92 -2.06 7.38 3.24
N LEU A 93 -1.62 8.36 4.02
CA LEU A 93 -2.49 9.15 4.88
C LEU A 93 -3.50 9.97 4.05
N ASP A 94 -3.03 10.62 2.99
CA ASP A 94 -3.86 11.41 2.09
C ASP A 94 -4.89 10.54 1.35
N ASP A 95 -4.49 9.40 0.82
CA ASP A 95 -5.41 8.43 0.19
C ASP A 95 -6.46 7.90 1.17
N ALA A 96 -6.07 7.65 2.43
CA ALA A 96 -7.01 7.26 3.48
C ALA A 96 -7.99 8.40 3.79
N ALA A 97 -7.51 9.63 3.94
CA ALA A 97 -8.32 10.80 4.22
C ALA A 97 -9.38 11.01 3.13
N ARG A 98 -8.97 10.97 1.86
CA ARG A 98 -9.89 11.09 0.71
C ARG A 98 -10.91 9.96 0.65
N THR A 99 -10.48 8.71 0.84
CA THR A 99 -11.38 7.55 0.69
C THR A 99 -12.30 7.31 1.89
N ARG A 100 -11.93 7.84 3.07
CA ARG A 100 -12.69 7.67 4.33
C ARG A 100 -13.30 8.96 4.85
N HIS A 101 -13.22 10.04 4.06
CA HIS A 101 -13.84 11.33 4.32
C HIS A 101 -13.46 11.92 5.68
N PHE A 102 -12.17 11.91 6.00
CA PHE A 102 -11.63 12.69 7.10
C PHE A 102 -10.58 13.69 6.60
N THR A 103 -10.27 14.68 7.43
CA THR A 103 -9.30 15.72 7.08
C THR A 103 -7.98 15.50 7.79
N TRP A 104 -6.92 15.92 7.15
CA TRP A 104 -5.61 16.13 7.74
C TRP A 104 -5.01 17.42 7.16
N ASP A 105 -4.02 17.99 7.85
CA ASP A 105 -3.29 19.17 7.41
C ASP A 105 -1.83 19.09 7.86
N GLY A 106 -0.96 19.81 7.15
CA GLY A 106 0.47 19.85 7.45
C GLY A 106 1.17 20.96 6.68
N ALA A 107 2.22 21.50 7.29
CA ALA A 107 3.07 22.50 6.67
C ALA A 107 4.16 21.84 5.80
N TRP A 108 4.43 22.43 4.63
CA TRP A 108 5.52 21.98 3.77
C TRP A 108 6.85 22.61 4.17
N TYR A 109 7.88 21.81 4.27
CA TYR A 109 9.24 22.22 4.53
C TYR A 109 10.14 21.89 3.34
N ALA A 110 10.39 22.88 2.50
CA ALA A 110 11.18 22.73 1.27
C ALA A 110 12.61 22.22 1.51
N SER A 111 13.22 22.55 2.66
CA SER A 111 14.55 22.06 3.03
C SER A 111 14.61 20.56 3.31
N PHE A 112 13.47 19.95 3.61
CA PHE A 112 13.33 18.52 3.86
C PHE A 112 12.58 17.80 2.75
N ASP A 113 12.04 18.55 1.76
CA ASP A 113 11.16 18.02 0.71
C ASP A 113 10.03 17.16 1.29
N ASP A 114 9.38 17.67 2.36
CA ASP A 114 8.40 16.91 3.12
C ASP A 114 7.37 17.77 3.85
N TYR A 115 6.24 17.14 4.19
CA TYR A 115 5.26 17.73 5.09
C TYR A 115 5.55 17.36 6.56
N SER A 116 5.52 18.35 7.45
CA SER A 116 5.19 18.10 8.85
C SER A 116 3.69 17.88 8.96
N VAL A 117 3.26 16.72 9.40
CA VAL A 117 1.85 16.47 9.68
C VAL A 117 1.47 17.16 10.98
N ASP A 118 0.59 18.15 10.91
CA ASP A 118 0.23 18.98 12.07
C ASP A 118 -1.09 18.56 12.69
N THR A 119 -2.08 18.20 11.85
CA THR A 119 -3.44 17.86 12.30
C THR A 119 -3.96 16.63 11.56
N VAL A 120 -4.55 15.68 12.27
CA VAL A 120 -5.31 14.55 11.69
C VAL A 120 -6.63 14.43 12.43
N LYS A 121 -7.77 14.43 11.70
CA LYS A 121 -9.13 14.35 12.27
C LYS A 121 -9.36 15.37 13.39
N ASN A 122 -8.94 16.61 13.19
CA ASN A 122 -9.01 17.71 14.13
C ASN A 122 -8.16 17.54 15.41
N VAL A 123 -7.30 16.54 15.48
CA VAL A 123 -6.32 16.38 16.56
C VAL A 123 -5.00 16.99 16.10
N SER A 124 -4.54 18.00 16.83
CA SER A 124 -3.26 18.69 16.58
C SER A 124 -2.27 18.42 17.71
N GLY A 125 -0.97 18.40 17.37
CA GLY A 125 0.11 18.36 18.37
C GLY A 125 0.25 19.69 19.12
N GLY A 126 -0.10 20.81 18.49
CA GLY A 126 0.16 22.14 19.03
C GLY A 126 1.67 22.32 19.29
N GLY A 127 2.02 22.99 20.38
CA GLY A 127 3.43 23.13 20.78
C GLY A 127 3.97 22.03 21.70
N ILE A 128 3.19 20.98 21.97
CA ILE A 128 3.52 19.98 23.00
C ILE A 128 3.71 18.56 22.45
N ALA A 129 3.39 18.33 21.17
CA ALA A 129 3.47 17.00 20.58
C ALA A 129 3.62 17.08 19.04
N TYR A 130 3.93 15.96 18.43
CA TYR A 130 4.03 15.79 16.99
C TYR A 130 3.44 14.44 16.56
N TRP A 131 3.20 14.28 15.25
CA TRP A 131 2.80 13.02 14.67
C TRP A 131 4.04 12.21 14.26
N ASN A 132 4.43 11.25 15.08
CA ASN A 132 5.49 10.32 14.76
C ASN A 132 5.04 9.36 13.66
N ILE A 133 5.87 9.21 12.62
CA ILE A 133 5.63 8.30 11.51
C ILE A 133 6.46 7.04 11.72
N SER A 134 5.82 5.88 11.69
CA SER A 134 6.52 4.60 11.77
C SER A 134 6.02 3.62 10.70
N VAL A 135 6.91 2.75 10.27
CA VAL A 135 6.62 1.65 9.34
C VAL A 135 7.08 0.34 9.97
N ASN A 136 6.17 -0.62 10.04
CA ASN A 136 6.39 -1.93 10.68
C ASN A 136 6.88 -1.82 12.13
N GLY A 137 6.44 -0.77 12.85
CA GLY A 137 6.78 -0.52 14.25
C GLY A 137 8.08 0.24 14.49
N THR A 138 8.79 0.63 13.44
CA THR A 138 10.03 1.43 13.53
C THR A 138 9.78 2.83 12.99
N SER A 139 10.16 3.87 13.75
CA SER A 139 10.09 5.26 13.28
C SER A 139 10.92 5.44 12.02
N THR A 140 10.37 6.16 11.04
CA THR A 140 11.07 6.41 9.78
C THR A 140 12.27 7.33 10.01
N PRO A 141 13.43 7.06 9.39
CA PRO A 141 14.62 7.92 9.52
C PRO A 141 14.53 9.19 8.67
N VAL A 142 13.54 9.28 7.81
CA VAL A 142 13.24 10.40 6.90
C VAL A 142 11.76 10.75 6.99
N GLY A 143 11.35 11.84 6.39
CA GLY A 143 9.96 12.27 6.40
C GLY A 143 9.01 11.35 5.63
N GLY A 144 7.72 11.59 5.83
CA GLY A 144 6.67 10.72 5.33
C GLY A 144 6.48 10.73 3.82
N CYS A 145 6.94 11.78 3.11
CA CYS A 145 6.92 11.85 1.65
C CYS A 145 8.15 11.21 0.99
N GLN A 146 9.19 10.91 1.78
CA GLN A 146 10.46 10.39 1.28
C GLN A 146 10.61 8.88 1.50
N PHE A 147 9.99 8.34 2.55
CA PHE A 147 10.12 6.92 2.90
C PHE A 147 9.36 6.04 1.91
N LYS A 148 10.05 5.07 1.31
CA LYS A 148 9.45 4.11 0.37
C LYS A 148 8.69 3.01 1.11
N LEU A 149 7.43 2.80 0.73
CA LEU A 149 6.60 1.70 1.21
C LEU A 149 6.67 0.46 0.29
N ASN A 150 6.48 -0.70 0.89
CA ASN A 150 6.31 -1.98 0.22
C ASN A 150 4.87 -2.52 0.42
N PRO A 151 4.40 -3.41 -0.47
CA PRO A 151 3.10 -4.07 -0.28
C PRO A 151 3.03 -4.79 1.07
N GLY A 152 1.96 -4.53 1.82
CA GLY A 152 1.70 -5.16 3.12
C GLY A 152 2.27 -4.42 4.33
N ASP A 153 3.04 -3.34 4.14
CA ASP A 153 3.59 -2.55 5.23
C ASP A 153 2.48 -2.05 6.18
N LYS A 154 2.86 -1.90 7.45
CA LYS A 154 2.04 -1.32 8.51
C LYS A 154 2.56 0.08 8.80
N VAL A 155 1.84 1.09 8.31
CA VAL A 155 2.14 2.50 8.52
C VAL A 155 1.39 2.99 9.74
N ALA A 156 2.04 3.73 10.63
CA ALA A 156 1.38 4.37 11.74
C ALA A 156 1.77 5.85 11.86
N PHE A 157 0.76 6.68 12.10
CA PHE A 157 0.90 8.05 12.57
C PHE A 157 0.46 8.06 14.03
N THR A 158 1.39 8.34 14.93
CA THR A 158 1.14 8.29 16.37
C THR A 158 1.37 9.66 16.99
N TRP A 159 0.36 10.23 17.63
CA TRP A 159 0.50 11.44 18.39
C TRP A 159 1.48 11.20 19.56
N THR A 160 2.56 11.94 19.60
CA THR A 160 3.68 11.71 20.54
C THR A 160 4.03 13.03 21.21
N ALA A 161 3.96 13.07 22.54
CA ALA A 161 4.41 14.22 23.32
C ALA A 161 5.94 14.36 23.27
N PHE A 162 6.42 15.62 23.39
CA PHE A 162 7.85 15.93 23.49
C PHE A 162 8.41 15.51 24.83
#